data_c1fb3f0cb819b309570dd96fbf3ae879
#
_entry.id   c1fb3f0cb819b309570dd96fbf3ae879
#
_cell.length_a   1.000
_cell.length_b   1.000
_cell.length_c   1.000
_cell.angle_alpha   90.00
_cell.angle_beta   90.00
_cell.angle_gamma   90.00
#
_symmetry.space_group_name_H-M   'P 1'
#
loop_
_entity.id
_entity.type
_entity.pdbx_description
1 polymer ?
#
loop_
_entity_poly.entity_id
_entity_poly.type
_entity_poly.pdbx_seq_one_letter_code
_entity_poly.pdbx_strand_id
1 'polypeptide(L)'
;MTFKSEWKKLAAMIALFLACFYLPVGSERFRGAVLESLHLVKWYAREHVLLCLVPAFFIAGAIAVFVSQASVMKYLGARANKFVAYGVASVSGTILAVCSCTVLPLFAGIYKMGAGLGPATAFLYSGPAINVLAIILTARVLGVELGIARAVGAIVFSVVIGGLMHVIYRREEAEKTRAQTAMPEAETKRALWKNVLYFGSMVGILVFANWARSGDVRAVFLCCPGGLTQYKVEGTLVSRADESVKILDTSGRTHEIPTDLLKEVEDVDTHSAYETIHRFRWVLVGLLLLGFSVILVSWFSKGEMAEWVGASWGFAKQILPLLLAGVLVAGFLLGRPGPGREGVIPTEWVNAAVGGNSIWANLFAAVAGAFMYFATLTEVPILQGLMGAGMGKGPALALLLAGPALSLPNMIVIRSVMGTRKTLVFILLVIVMATISGMVFGTFF
;
A
#
# COMPACT_ATOMS: atom_id res chain seq x y z
N MET A 1 -4.70 -47.77 -5.22
CA MET A 1 -5.02 -46.29 -5.39
C MET A 1 -6.51 -46.17 -5.37
N THR A 2 -7.09 -45.52 -4.36
CA THR A 2 -8.56 -45.39 -4.23
C THR A 2 -9.04 -44.19 -5.03
N PHE A 3 -10.01 -44.40 -5.91
CA PHE A 3 -10.66 -43.37 -6.75
C PHE A 3 -11.03 -42.10 -5.97
N LYS A 4 -11.31 -42.23 -4.66
CA LYS A 4 -11.60 -41.12 -3.73
C LYS A 4 -10.45 -40.10 -3.56
N SER A 5 -9.19 -40.45 -3.79
CA SER A 5 -8.07 -39.50 -3.67
C SER A 5 -7.70 -38.80 -4.96
N GLU A 6 -8.04 -39.41 -6.12
CA GLU A 6 -7.66 -38.91 -7.43
C GLU A 6 -8.75 -38.04 -8.09
N TRP A 7 -10.02 -38.13 -7.64
CA TRP A 7 -11.12 -37.40 -8.24
C TRP A 7 -10.89 -35.86 -8.20
N LYS A 8 -10.25 -35.34 -7.16
CA LYS A 8 -9.94 -33.90 -7.05
C LYS A 8 -8.94 -33.47 -8.11
N LYS A 9 -7.96 -34.32 -8.41
CA LYS A 9 -6.97 -34.06 -9.48
C LYS A 9 -7.65 -34.12 -10.85
N LEU A 10 -8.51 -35.14 -11.06
CA LEU A 10 -9.28 -35.28 -12.27
C LEU A 10 -10.21 -34.07 -12.47
N ALA A 11 -10.94 -33.67 -11.44
CA ALA A 11 -11.81 -32.49 -11.50
C ALA A 11 -11.02 -31.20 -11.80
N ALA A 12 -9.84 -31.04 -11.20
CA ALA A 12 -8.97 -29.89 -11.49
C ALA A 12 -8.44 -29.92 -12.94
N MET A 13 -8.10 -31.09 -13.47
CA MET A 13 -7.66 -31.26 -14.86
C MET A 13 -8.80 -30.97 -15.85
N ILE A 14 -10.02 -31.48 -15.57
CA ILE A 14 -11.21 -31.20 -16.39
C ILE A 14 -11.55 -29.70 -16.35
N ALA A 15 -11.53 -29.09 -15.17
CA ALA A 15 -11.77 -27.65 -15.02
C ALA A 15 -10.74 -26.83 -15.80
N LEU A 16 -9.46 -27.18 -15.72
CA LEU A 16 -8.39 -26.53 -16.48
C LEU A 16 -8.58 -26.70 -17.99
N PHE A 17 -8.91 -27.92 -18.44
CA PHE A 17 -9.20 -28.21 -19.86
C PHE A 17 -10.38 -27.38 -20.37
N LEU A 18 -11.50 -27.36 -19.63
CA LEU A 18 -12.67 -26.58 -20.00
C LEU A 18 -12.37 -25.07 -20.02
N ALA A 19 -11.60 -24.57 -19.06
CA ALA A 19 -11.17 -23.18 -19.02
C ALA A 19 -10.32 -22.82 -20.26
N CYS A 20 -9.41 -23.68 -20.67
CA CYS A 20 -8.62 -23.48 -21.88
C CYS A 20 -9.47 -23.63 -23.17
N PHE A 21 -10.39 -24.59 -23.19
CA PHE A 21 -11.23 -24.87 -24.37
C PHE A 21 -12.20 -23.71 -24.65
N TYR A 22 -12.79 -23.12 -23.59
CA TYR A 22 -13.72 -21.99 -23.72
C TYR A 22 -13.05 -20.63 -23.55
N LEU A 23 -11.71 -20.56 -23.66
CA LEU A 23 -10.98 -19.30 -23.47
C LEU A 23 -11.43 -18.26 -24.54
N PRO A 24 -12.00 -17.11 -24.13
CA PRO A 24 -12.61 -16.17 -25.08
C PRO A 24 -11.55 -15.26 -25.77
N VAL A 25 -10.55 -15.86 -26.40
CA VAL A 25 -9.41 -15.14 -27.03
C VAL A 25 -9.86 -14.18 -28.14
N GLY A 26 -11.00 -14.45 -28.77
CA GLY A 26 -11.61 -13.58 -29.78
C GLY A 26 -12.31 -12.35 -29.24
N SER A 27 -12.56 -12.28 -27.92
CA SER A 27 -13.21 -11.15 -27.27
C SER A 27 -12.21 -9.98 -27.11
N GLU A 28 -12.60 -8.79 -27.58
CA GLU A 28 -11.78 -7.59 -27.41
C GLU A 28 -11.52 -7.26 -25.96
N ARG A 29 -12.54 -7.47 -25.10
CA ARG A 29 -12.43 -7.28 -23.66
C ARG A 29 -11.38 -8.20 -23.02
N PHE A 30 -11.36 -9.47 -23.39
CA PHE A 30 -10.37 -10.44 -22.89
C PHE A 30 -8.95 -10.04 -23.32
N ARG A 31 -8.79 -9.70 -24.61
CA ARG A 31 -7.48 -9.23 -25.13
C ARG A 31 -7.02 -7.95 -24.44
N GLY A 32 -7.93 -7.00 -24.25
CA GLY A 32 -7.67 -5.77 -23.50
C GLY A 32 -7.23 -6.06 -22.07
N ALA A 33 -7.95 -6.91 -21.35
CA ALA A 33 -7.63 -7.27 -19.96
C ALA A 33 -6.25 -7.96 -19.84
N VAL A 34 -5.88 -8.84 -20.77
CA VAL A 34 -4.54 -9.44 -20.81
C VAL A 34 -3.47 -8.39 -21.03
N LEU A 35 -3.68 -7.47 -21.98
CA LEU A 35 -2.74 -6.39 -22.25
C LEU A 35 -2.60 -5.45 -21.04
N GLU A 36 -3.71 -5.08 -20.40
CA GLU A 36 -3.72 -4.25 -19.21
C GLU A 36 -3.00 -4.92 -18.02
N SER A 37 -3.13 -6.25 -17.87
CA SER A 37 -2.40 -6.99 -16.85
C SER A 37 -0.87 -6.89 -17.04
N LEU A 38 -0.40 -7.02 -18.28
CA LEU A 38 1.02 -6.89 -18.62
C LEU A 38 1.52 -5.43 -18.45
N HIS A 39 0.69 -4.47 -18.83
CA HIS A 39 0.99 -3.06 -18.60
C HIS A 39 1.09 -2.72 -17.11
N LEU A 40 0.20 -3.26 -16.27
CA LEU A 40 0.24 -3.05 -14.83
C LEU A 40 1.51 -3.66 -14.22
N VAL A 41 1.89 -4.88 -14.61
CA VAL A 41 3.16 -5.51 -14.17
C VAL A 41 4.36 -4.69 -14.61
N LYS A 42 4.41 -4.22 -15.87
CA LYS A 42 5.50 -3.37 -16.37
C LYS A 42 5.62 -2.07 -15.59
N TRP A 43 4.49 -1.38 -15.35
CA TRP A 43 4.44 -0.17 -14.56
C TRP A 43 4.93 -0.43 -13.14
N TYR A 44 4.41 -1.48 -12.49
CA TYR A 44 4.80 -1.87 -11.14
C TYR A 44 6.29 -2.16 -11.03
N ALA A 45 6.85 -2.91 -11.97
CA ALA A 45 8.27 -3.23 -12.00
C ALA A 45 9.17 -1.98 -12.11
N ARG A 46 8.76 -0.99 -12.90
CA ARG A 46 9.52 0.25 -13.10
C ARG A 46 9.44 1.20 -11.91
N GLU A 47 8.22 1.43 -11.42
CA GLU A 47 7.99 2.48 -10.42
C GLU A 47 8.20 1.99 -8.98
N HIS A 48 7.95 0.69 -8.68
CA HIS A 48 7.89 0.21 -7.31
C HIS A 48 8.97 -0.81 -6.95
N VAL A 49 9.43 -1.64 -7.88
CA VAL A 49 10.39 -2.70 -7.52
C VAL A 49 11.74 -2.11 -7.17
N LEU A 50 12.32 -1.30 -8.04
CA LEU A 50 13.70 -0.83 -7.86
C LEU A 50 13.86 0.16 -6.70
N LEU A 51 13.02 1.19 -6.65
CA LEU A 51 13.19 2.31 -5.69
C LEU A 51 12.52 2.04 -4.34
N CYS A 52 11.53 1.16 -4.29
CA CYS A 52 10.71 0.92 -3.12
C CYS A 52 10.96 -0.48 -2.52
N LEU A 53 10.78 -1.53 -3.31
CA LEU A 53 10.79 -2.90 -2.82
C LEU A 53 12.20 -3.43 -2.53
N VAL A 54 13.18 -3.12 -3.39
CA VAL A 54 14.57 -3.54 -3.18
C VAL A 54 15.13 -2.97 -1.87
N PRO A 55 15.08 -1.65 -1.58
CA PRO A 55 15.49 -1.13 -0.28
C PRO A 55 14.75 -1.78 0.89
N ALA A 56 13.45 -2.04 0.75
CA ALA A 56 12.66 -2.69 1.78
C ALA A 56 13.11 -4.13 2.10
N PHE A 57 13.54 -4.90 1.10
CA PHE A 57 14.13 -6.22 1.34
C PHE A 57 15.43 -6.13 2.14
N PHE A 58 16.28 -5.14 1.85
CA PHE A 58 17.50 -4.91 2.60
C PHE A 58 17.22 -4.47 4.04
N ILE A 59 16.21 -3.62 4.27
CA ILE A 59 15.77 -3.25 5.62
C ILE A 59 15.23 -4.47 6.37
N ALA A 60 14.39 -5.30 5.74
CA ALA A 60 13.87 -6.52 6.34
C ALA A 60 14.97 -7.54 6.67
N GLY A 61 15.94 -7.70 5.76
CA GLY A 61 17.13 -8.54 5.98
C GLY A 61 17.97 -8.02 7.15
N ALA A 62 18.16 -6.69 7.24
CA ALA A 62 18.86 -6.07 8.35
C ALA A 62 18.16 -6.27 9.69
N ILE A 63 16.82 -6.16 9.72
CA ILE A 63 16.04 -6.47 10.91
C ILE A 63 16.28 -7.94 11.31
N ALA A 64 16.23 -8.86 10.36
CA ALA A 64 16.40 -10.29 10.64
C ALA A 64 17.79 -10.68 11.14
N VAL A 65 18.84 -9.94 10.76
CA VAL A 65 20.23 -10.27 11.11
C VAL A 65 20.77 -9.42 12.26
N PHE A 66 20.45 -8.12 12.28
CA PHE A 66 21.10 -7.17 13.19
C PHE A 66 20.24 -6.71 14.38
N VAL A 67 18.91 -6.86 14.29
CA VAL A 67 18.06 -6.60 15.45
C VAL A 67 18.02 -7.83 16.32
N SER A 68 18.30 -7.69 17.62
CA SER A 68 18.20 -8.83 18.51
C SER A 68 16.75 -9.28 18.65
N GLN A 69 16.55 -10.58 18.60
CA GLN A 69 15.24 -11.19 18.84
C GLN A 69 14.69 -10.78 20.21
N ALA A 70 15.57 -10.67 21.23
CA ALA A 70 15.22 -10.19 22.56
C ALA A 70 14.63 -8.76 22.53
N SER A 71 15.19 -7.85 21.74
CA SER A 71 14.66 -6.49 21.60
C SER A 71 13.28 -6.49 20.94
N VAL A 72 13.09 -7.26 19.88
CA VAL A 72 11.76 -7.38 19.24
C VAL A 72 10.74 -7.98 20.19
N MET A 73 11.13 -9.06 20.91
CA MET A 73 10.26 -9.70 21.89
C MET A 73 9.94 -8.79 23.10
N LYS A 74 10.89 -7.95 23.53
CA LYS A 74 10.70 -7.00 24.64
C LYS A 74 9.65 -5.93 24.31
N TYR A 75 9.68 -5.36 23.09
CA TYR A 75 8.81 -4.24 22.69
C TYR A 75 7.57 -4.67 21.90
N LEU A 76 7.66 -5.71 21.06
CA LEU A 76 6.59 -6.17 20.19
C LEU A 76 6.17 -7.62 20.42
N GLY A 77 6.79 -8.32 21.38
CA GLY A 77 6.50 -9.72 21.70
C GLY A 77 5.16 -9.89 22.42
N ALA A 78 4.70 -11.14 22.53
CA ALA A 78 3.42 -11.47 23.15
C ALA A 78 3.32 -11.05 24.65
N ARG A 79 4.46 -10.89 25.34
CA ARG A 79 4.57 -10.44 26.74
C ARG A 79 4.91 -8.96 26.90
N ALA A 80 5.12 -8.23 25.79
CA ALA A 80 5.41 -6.80 25.84
C ALA A 80 4.24 -6.01 26.42
N ASN A 81 4.55 -4.82 26.95
CA ASN A 81 3.50 -3.88 27.36
C ASN A 81 2.63 -3.55 26.14
N LYS A 82 1.37 -3.95 26.20
CA LYS A 82 0.44 -3.84 25.07
C LYS A 82 0.28 -2.42 24.57
N PHE A 83 0.21 -1.42 25.47
CA PHE A 83 0.09 -0.02 25.08
C PHE A 83 1.30 0.44 24.26
N VAL A 84 2.51 0.08 24.69
CA VAL A 84 3.74 0.43 23.96
C VAL A 84 3.78 -0.33 22.63
N ALA A 85 3.50 -1.63 22.62
CA ALA A 85 3.58 -2.47 21.43
C ALA A 85 2.60 -2.00 20.35
N TYR A 86 1.35 -1.75 20.71
CA TYR A 86 0.34 -1.28 19.77
C TYR A 86 0.54 0.19 19.39
N GLY A 87 0.96 1.04 20.32
CA GLY A 87 1.29 2.44 20.05
C GLY A 87 2.43 2.57 19.04
N VAL A 88 3.53 1.86 19.26
CA VAL A 88 4.66 1.82 18.31
C VAL A 88 4.22 1.23 16.96
N ALA A 89 3.53 0.09 16.97
CA ALA A 89 3.06 -0.55 15.74
C ALA A 89 2.12 0.37 14.94
N SER A 90 1.19 1.06 15.61
CA SER A 90 0.19 1.91 14.95
C SER A 90 0.76 3.21 14.37
N VAL A 91 1.84 3.75 14.93
CA VAL A 91 2.41 5.04 14.51
C VAL A 91 3.66 4.88 13.63
N SER A 92 4.36 3.75 13.73
CA SER A 92 5.61 3.52 12.98
C SER A 92 5.44 3.63 11.46
N GLY A 93 4.27 3.29 10.92
CA GLY A 93 3.96 3.46 9.50
C GLY A 93 4.05 4.91 9.02
N THR A 94 3.65 5.86 9.85
CA THR A 94 3.74 7.30 9.56
C THR A 94 5.19 7.75 9.45
N ILE A 95 6.04 7.30 10.39
CA ILE A 95 7.46 7.68 10.46
C ILE A 95 8.24 7.07 9.30
N LEU A 96 7.94 5.81 8.98
CA LEU A 96 8.62 5.07 7.93
C LEU A 96 8.13 5.41 6.52
N ALA A 97 7.04 6.17 6.40
CA ALA A 97 6.37 6.51 5.12
C ALA A 97 6.17 5.28 4.20
N VAL A 98 5.77 4.17 4.79
CA VAL A 98 5.72 2.84 4.14
C VAL A 98 4.55 2.79 3.18
N CYS A 99 4.79 2.32 1.97
CA CYS A 99 3.71 1.94 1.04
C CYS A 99 3.27 0.48 1.29
N SER A 100 2.18 0.08 0.65
CA SER A 100 1.67 -1.30 0.74
C SER A 100 2.69 -2.38 0.33
N CYS A 101 3.63 -2.05 -0.54
CA CYS A 101 4.68 -2.98 -0.99
C CYS A 101 5.79 -3.15 0.05
N THR A 102 6.21 -2.05 0.70
CA THR A 102 7.33 -2.06 1.65
C THR A 102 6.94 -2.59 3.01
N VAL A 103 5.67 -2.47 3.40
CA VAL A 103 5.19 -3.01 4.68
C VAL A 103 5.29 -4.54 4.74
N LEU A 104 5.15 -5.24 3.62
CA LEU A 104 5.16 -6.71 3.57
C LEU A 104 6.50 -7.33 4.01
N PRO A 105 7.66 -6.94 3.43
CA PRO A 105 8.95 -7.43 3.91
C PRO A 105 9.23 -7.05 5.36
N LEU A 106 8.86 -5.83 5.78
CA LEU A 106 9.04 -5.37 7.16
C LEU A 106 8.18 -6.19 8.13
N PHE A 107 6.90 -6.40 7.80
CA PHE A 107 6.01 -7.29 8.56
C PHE A 107 6.58 -8.71 8.66
N ALA A 108 7.04 -9.29 7.55
CA ALA A 108 7.63 -10.62 7.53
C ALA A 108 8.89 -10.67 8.41
N GLY A 109 9.72 -9.63 8.37
CA GLY A 109 10.92 -9.50 9.21
C GLY A 109 10.58 -9.50 10.69
N ILE A 110 9.76 -8.55 11.16
CA ILE A 110 9.41 -8.42 12.58
C ILE A 110 8.63 -9.64 13.10
N TYR A 111 7.75 -10.23 12.29
CA TYR A 111 6.98 -11.42 12.66
C TYR A 111 7.86 -12.67 12.80
N LYS A 112 8.86 -12.86 11.91
CA LYS A 112 9.86 -13.94 12.01
C LYS A 112 10.77 -13.77 13.24
N MET A 113 11.06 -12.52 13.62
CA MET A 113 11.86 -12.18 14.81
C MET A 113 11.10 -12.34 16.14
N GLY A 114 9.83 -12.76 16.10
CA GLY A 114 9.07 -13.07 17.31
C GLY A 114 8.13 -11.96 17.79
N ALA A 115 7.87 -10.95 16.97
CA ALA A 115 6.78 -10.04 17.26
C ALA A 115 5.47 -10.81 17.43
N GLY A 116 4.68 -10.45 18.43
CA GLY A 116 3.34 -11.02 18.61
C GLY A 116 2.46 -10.74 17.41
N LEU A 117 1.56 -11.65 17.07
CA LEU A 117 0.68 -11.53 15.91
C LEU A 117 -0.14 -10.23 15.94
N GLY A 118 -0.60 -9.81 17.12
CA GLY A 118 -1.35 -8.57 17.30
C GLY A 118 -0.57 -7.32 16.86
N PRO A 119 0.56 -6.99 17.51
CA PRO A 119 1.37 -5.84 17.10
C PRO A 119 1.86 -5.93 15.65
N ALA A 120 2.23 -7.12 15.17
CA ALA A 120 2.66 -7.31 13.79
C ALA A 120 1.54 -7.00 12.78
N THR A 121 0.30 -7.44 13.03
CA THR A 121 -0.86 -7.14 12.18
C THR A 121 -1.34 -5.69 12.34
N ALA A 122 -1.19 -5.09 13.52
CA ALA A 122 -1.41 -3.65 13.70
C ALA A 122 -0.47 -2.82 12.82
N PHE A 123 0.83 -3.15 12.80
CA PHE A 123 1.82 -2.52 11.92
C PHE A 123 1.50 -2.76 10.43
N LEU A 124 1.13 -3.99 10.07
CA LEU A 124 0.77 -4.36 8.70
C LEU A 124 -0.39 -3.51 8.17
N TYR A 125 -1.41 -3.27 9.00
CA TYR A 125 -2.57 -2.47 8.65
C TYR A 125 -2.25 -0.97 8.62
N SER A 126 -1.63 -0.46 9.69
CA SER A 126 -1.37 0.96 9.85
C SER A 126 -0.37 1.50 8.82
N GLY A 127 0.66 0.71 8.48
CA GLY A 127 1.78 1.17 7.64
C GLY A 127 1.34 1.92 6.39
N PRO A 128 0.61 1.30 5.48
CA PRO A 128 0.13 1.96 4.27
C PRO A 128 -1.00 2.95 4.51
N ALA A 129 -1.88 2.69 5.49
CA ALA A 129 -3.08 3.48 5.73
C ALA A 129 -2.78 4.88 6.28
N ILE A 130 -1.74 5.03 7.12
CA ILE A 130 -1.32 6.29 7.76
C ILE A 130 -0.13 6.97 7.04
N ASN A 131 0.08 6.69 5.78
CA ASN A 131 1.08 7.44 5.03
C ASN A 131 0.69 8.93 4.97
N VAL A 132 1.57 9.80 5.50
CA VAL A 132 1.30 11.25 5.62
C VAL A 132 0.93 11.88 4.28
N LEU A 133 1.60 11.49 3.20
CA LEU A 133 1.30 12.00 1.86
C LEU A 133 -0.09 11.61 1.39
N ALA A 134 -0.50 10.37 1.64
CA ALA A 134 -1.82 9.90 1.28
C ALA A 134 -2.93 10.59 2.09
N ILE A 135 -2.69 10.84 3.39
CA ILE A 135 -3.63 11.58 4.25
C ILE A 135 -3.78 13.03 3.76
N ILE A 136 -2.67 13.72 3.52
CA ILE A 136 -2.69 15.11 3.03
C ILE A 136 -3.40 15.19 1.66
N LEU A 137 -3.08 14.28 0.74
CA LEU A 137 -3.72 14.23 -0.57
C LEU A 137 -5.22 13.93 -0.45
N THR A 138 -5.61 12.98 0.40
CA THR A 138 -7.02 12.69 0.68
C THR A 138 -7.74 13.93 1.21
N ALA A 139 -7.15 14.62 2.19
CA ALA A 139 -7.74 15.82 2.76
C ALA A 139 -7.89 16.97 1.75
N ARG A 140 -6.90 17.12 0.86
CA ARG A 140 -6.93 18.16 -0.18
C ARG A 140 -7.94 17.86 -1.29
N VAL A 141 -8.00 16.62 -1.75
CA VAL A 141 -8.75 16.25 -2.97
C VAL A 141 -10.18 15.80 -2.66
N LEU A 142 -10.35 15.00 -1.60
CA LEU A 142 -11.66 14.42 -1.23
C LEU A 142 -12.34 15.14 -0.06
N GLY A 143 -11.65 16.12 0.53
CA GLY A 143 -12.12 16.90 1.67
C GLY A 143 -11.43 16.54 2.99
N VAL A 144 -11.30 17.56 3.85
CA VAL A 144 -10.60 17.47 5.14
C VAL A 144 -11.26 16.41 6.04
N GLU A 145 -12.57 16.28 5.98
CA GLU A 145 -13.36 15.30 6.73
C GLU A 145 -12.91 13.85 6.44
N LEU A 146 -12.80 13.49 5.14
CA LEU A 146 -12.32 12.19 4.70
C LEU A 146 -10.85 11.97 5.06
N GLY A 147 -10.02 13.00 4.98
CA GLY A 147 -8.62 12.92 5.38
C GLY A 147 -8.45 12.61 6.87
N ILE A 148 -9.19 13.31 7.73
CA ILE A 148 -9.20 13.08 9.19
C ILE A 148 -9.79 11.70 9.50
N ALA A 149 -10.93 11.35 8.90
CA ALA A 149 -11.56 10.05 9.10
C ALA A 149 -10.65 8.88 8.70
N ARG A 150 -9.92 9.02 7.60
CA ARG A 150 -8.88 8.06 7.18
C ARG A 150 -7.78 7.92 8.23
N ALA A 151 -7.21 9.03 8.71
CA ALA A 151 -6.12 9.00 9.68
C ALA A 151 -6.57 8.39 11.01
N VAL A 152 -7.68 8.87 11.56
CA VAL A 152 -8.23 8.37 12.84
C VAL A 152 -8.66 6.91 12.70
N GLY A 153 -9.39 6.58 11.62
CA GLY A 153 -9.83 5.21 11.34
C GLY A 153 -8.65 4.25 11.24
N ALA A 154 -7.59 4.61 10.52
CA ALA A 154 -6.42 3.77 10.36
C ALA A 154 -5.70 3.50 11.70
N ILE A 155 -5.56 4.49 12.57
CA ILE A 155 -4.95 4.31 13.91
C ILE A 155 -5.83 3.43 14.78
N VAL A 156 -7.11 3.76 14.91
CA VAL A 156 -8.05 3.01 15.76
C VAL A 156 -8.16 1.56 15.31
N PHE A 157 -8.32 1.33 14.00
CA PHE A 157 -8.49 -0.05 13.49
C PHE A 157 -7.20 -0.85 13.50
N SER A 158 -6.04 -0.24 13.38
CA SER A 158 -4.79 -0.97 13.58
C SER A 158 -4.73 -1.61 14.97
N VAL A 159 -5.13 -0.86 16.00
CA VAL A 159 -5.19 -1.36 17.38
C VAL A 159 -6.29 -2.41 17.54
N VAL A 160 -7.50 -2.15 17.02
CA VAL A 160 -8.64 -3.08 17.13
C VAL A 160 -8.37 -4.38 16.39
N ILE A 161 -7.96 -4.32 15.12
CA ILE A 161 -7.66 -5.51 14.31
C ILE A 161 -6.51 -6.29 14.93
N GLY A 162 -5.43 -5.61 15.30
CA GLY A 162 -4.31 -6.25 15.97
C GLY A 162 -4.72 -6.91 17.31
N GLY A 163 -5.53 -6.21 18.11
CA GLY A 163 -6.08 -6.72 19.35
C GLY A 163 -6.95 -7.98 19.15
N LEU A 164 -7.85 -7.95 18.18
CA LEU A 164 -8.69 -9.10 17.82
C LEU A 164 -7.84 -10.28 17.32
N MET A 165 -6.87 -10.04 16.45
CA MET A 165 -5.94 -11.08 16.01
C MET A 165 -5.17 -11.70 17.18
N HIS A 166 -4.73 -10.89 18.14
CA HIS A 166 -4.08 -11.38 19.35
C HIS A 166 -5.01 -12.25 20.20
N VAL A 167 -6.25 -11.82 20.39
CA VAL A 167 -7.24 -12.58 21.22
C VAL A 167 -7.60 -13.91 20.57
N ILE A 168 -7.90 -13.89 19.26
CA ILE A 168 -8.32 -15.08 18.49
C ILE A 168 -7.22 -16.14 18.48
N TYR A 169 -5.95 -15.73 18.31
CA TYR A 169 -4.81 -16.64 18.18
C TYR A 169 -3.92 -16.73 19.43
N ARG A 170 -4.42 -16.27 20.58
CA ARG A 170 -3.66 -16.17 21.84
C ARG A 170 -2.97 -17.48 22.25
N ARG A 171 -3.65 -18.61 22.10
CA ARG A 171 -3.12 -19.93 22.47
C ARG A 171 -1.95 -20.34 21.57
N GLU A 172 -2.15 -20.24 20.28
CA GLU A 172 -1.15 -20.59 19.26
C GLU A 172 0.12 -19.72 19.36
N GLU A 173 -0.08 -18.41 19.60
CA GLU A 173 1.05 -17.48 19.79
C GLU A 173 1.79 -17.71 21.11
N ALA A 174 1.12 -18.16 22.17
CA ALA A 174 1.77 -18.51 23.44
C ALA A 174 2.69 -19.73 23.29
N GLU A 175 2.29 -20.74 22.52
CA GLU A 175 3.12 -21.90 22.21
C GLU A 175 4.35 -21.53 21.39
N LYS A 176 4.15 -20.70 20.34
CA LYS A 176 5.23 -20.17 19.51
C LYS A 176 6.25 -19.36 20.33
N THR A 177 5.75 -18.52 21.25
CA THR A 177 6.61 -17.71 22.13
C THR A 177 7.43 -18.58 23.07
N ARG A 178 6.85 -19.66 23.63
CA ARG A 178 7.59 -20.61 24.48
C ARG A 178 8.70 -21.31 23.72
N ALA A 179 8.45 -21.75 22.50
CA ALA A 179 9.44 -22.38 21.64
C ALA A 179 10.60 -21.42 21.28
N GLN A 180 10.30 -20.13 21.05
CA GLN A 180 11.30 -19.11 20.75
C GLN A 180 12.13 -18.67 21.97
N THR A 181 11.53 -18.65 23.18
CA THR A 181 12.23 -18.27 24.42
C THR A 181 13.25 -19.33 24.85
N ALA A 182 13.15 -20.55 24.35
CA ALA A 182 14.12 -21.63 24.60
C ALA A 182 15.41 -21.50 23.76
N MET A 183 15.48 -20.56 22.81
CA MET A 183 16.69 -20.29 22.04
C MET A 183 17.64 -19.35 22.80
N PRO A 184 18.97 -19.56 22.75
CA PRO A 184 19.95 -18.69 23.39
C PRO A 184 19.82 -17.24 22.86
N GLU A 185 19.88 -16.27 23.76
CA GLU A 185 19.93 -14.84 23.39
C GLU A 185 21.20 -14.58 22.57
N ALA A 186 21.00 -14.16 21.31
CA ALA A 186 22.09 -13.58 20.55
C ALA A 186 22.42 -12.21 21.15
N GLU A 187 23.62 -12.08 21.73
CA GLU A 187 24.11 -10.82 22.27
C GLU A 187 24.10 -9.72 21.19
N THR A 188 23.56 -8.56 21.52
CA THR A 188 23.63 -7.38 20.67
C THR A 188 25.05 -6.88 20.60
N LYS A 189 25.79 -7.20 19.56
CA LYS A 189 27.19 -6.84 19.35
C LYS A 189 27.45 -5.34 19.17
N ARG A 190 26.39 -4.51 18.97
CA ARG A 190 26.53 -3.08 18.62
C ARG A 190 25.77 -2.17 19.56
N ALA A 191 26.36 -0.97 19.80
CA ALA A 191 25.71 0.09 20.53
C ALA A 191 24.45 0.59 19.80
N LEU A 192 23.41 0.94 20.56
CA LEU A 192 22.09 1.31 20.05
C LEU A 192 22.13 2.46 19.03
N TRP A 193 22.97 3.48 19.26
CA TRP A 193 23.12 4.62 18.35
C TRP A 193 23.65 4.21 16.95
N LYS A 194 24.53 3.19 16.88
CA LYS A 194 25.04 2.66 15.61
C LYS A 194 23.90 2.00 14.81
N ASN A 195 23.03 1.24 15.50
CA ASN A 195 21.87 0.66 14.87
C ASN A 195 20.89 1.73 14.39
N VAL A 196 20.63 2.77 15.20
CA VAL A 196 19.76 3.90 14.80
C VAL A 196 20.31 4.60 13.56
N LEU A 197 21.61 4.87 13.48
CA LEU A 197 22.21 5.53 12.32
C LEU A 197 22.17 4.64 11.08
N TYR A 198 22.45 3.36 11.23
CA TYR A 198 22.41 2.38 10.15
C TYR A 198 20.99 2.21 9.59
N PHE A 199 19.99 1.94 10.45
CA PHE A 199 18.60 1.83 10.01
C PHE A 199 18.05 3.16 9.52
N GLY A 200 18.39 4.26 10.18
CA GLY A 200 17.98 5.61 9.80
C GLY A 200 18.46 5.99 8.40
N SER A 201 19.70 5.64 8.03
CA SER A 201 20.19 5.89 6.67
C SER A 201 19.47 5.05 5.63
N MET A 202 19.17 3.77 5.89
CA MET A 202 18.38 2.94 4.97
C MET A 202 16.94 3.46 4.79
N VAL A 203 16.28 3.84 5.89
CA VAL A 203 14.95 4.44 5.86
C VAL A 203 14.98 5.79 5.14
N GLY A 204 16.01 6.61 5.39
CA GLY A 204 16.22 7.88 4.70
C GLY A 204 16.36 7.70 3.18
N ILE A 205 17.17 6.73 2.73
CA ILE A 205 17.29 6.37 1.31
C ILE A 205 15.91 5.99 0.73
N LEU A 206 15.15 5.13 1.41
CA LEU A 206 13.83 4.71 0.99
C LEU A 206 12.87 5.90 0.85
N VAL A 207 12.82 6.77 1.86
CA VAL A 207 11.93 7.93 1.91
C VAL A 207 12.27 8.94 0.81
N PHE A 208 13.53 9.35 0.71
CA PHE A 208 13.93 10.37 -0.27
C PHE A 208 13.91 9.84 -1.70
N ALA A 209 14.23 8.58 -1.96
CA ALA A 209 14.12 7.97 -3.28
C ALA A 209 12.68 7.95 -3.80
N ASN A 210 11.71 7.78 -2.91
CA ASN A 210 10.27 7.75 -3.23
C ASN A 210 9.56 9.09 -3.03
N TRP A 211 10.30 10.19 -2.77
CA TRP A 211 9.70 11.51 -2.56
C TRP A 211 9.06 12.02 -3.86
N ALA A 212 7.73 12.08 -3.89
CA ALA A 212 6.97 12.50 -5.06
C ALA A 212 6.97 14.04 -5.24
N ARG A 213 6.51 14.55 -6.38
CA ARG A 213 6.19 15.97 -6.57
C ARG A 213 4.90 16.32 -5.84
N SER A 214 4.69 17.61 -5.55
CA SER A 214 3.43 18.10 -4.96
C SER A 214 2.24 17.91 -5.91
N GLY A 215 2.48 17.80 -7.22
CA GLY A 215 1.44 17.75 -8.24
C GLY A 215 0.78 19.10 -8.50
N ASP A 216 1.35 20.18 -7.99
CA ASP A 216 0.84 21.52 -8.22
C ASP A 216 1.20 21.98 -9.63
N VAL A 217 0.17 22.46 -10.35
CA VAL A 217 0.27 22.95 -11.73
C VAL A 217 -0.36 24.32 -11.86
N ARG A 218 0.13 25.07 -12.82
CA ARG A 218 -0.51 26.30 -13.28
C ARG A 218 -1.12 26.02 -14.66
N ALA A 219 -2.44 26.09 -14.76
CA ALA A 219 -3.11 26.04 -16.05
C ALA A 219 -3.40 27.46 -16.54
N VAL A 220 -3.06 27.71 -17.78
CA VAL A 220 -3.42 28.91 -18.52
C VAL A 220 -4.47 28.52 -19.53
N PHE A 221 -5.65 29.13 -19.47
CA PHE A 221 -6.76 28.80 -20.35
C PHE A 221 -7.51 30.07 -20.81
N LEU A 222 -8.26 29.94 -21.91
CA LEU A 222 -9.07 30.99 -22.47
C LEU A 222 -10.48 30.98 -21.85
N CYS A 223 -11.10 32.14 -21.66
CA CYS A 223 -12.48 32.24 -21.12
C CYS A 223 -13.54 31.61 -22.03
N CYS A 224 -13.28 31.58 -23.33
CA CYS A 224 -14.20 31.04 -24.34
C CYS A 224 -13.43 30.77 -25.64
N PRO A 225 -13.96 29.93 -26.55
CA PRO A 225 -13.36 29.70 -27.85
C PRO A 225 -13.18 31.02 -28.62
N GLY A 226 -11.92 31.33 -29.01
CA GLY A 226 -11.58 32.55 -29.70
C GLY A 226 -11.45 33.83 -28.82
N GLY A 227 -11.57 33.71 -27.50
CA GLY A 227 -11.37 34.81 -26.54
C GLY A 227 -9.89 35.21 -26.40
N LEU A 228 -9.65 36.52 -26.21
CA LEU A 228 -8.28 37.02 -25.98
C LEU A 228 -7.89 37.03 -24.50
N THR A 229 -8.86 36.89 -23.59
CA THR A 229 -8.61 36.93 -22.14
C THR A 229 -8.13 35.59 -21.64
N GLN A 230 -6.94 35.59 -21.05
CA GLN A 230 -6.32 34.40 -20.43
C GLN A 230 -6.58 34.40 -18.93
N TYR A 231 -7.04 33.29 -18.42
CA TYR A 231 -7.14 33.03 -17.00
C TYR A 231 -6.04 32.09 -16.57
N LYS A 232 -5.58 32.26 -15.33
CA LYS A 232 -4.58 31.38 -14.69
C LYS A 232 -5.18 30.78 -13.45
N VAL A 233 -5.12 29.46 -13.32
CA VAL A 233 -5.49 28.74 -12.09
C VAL A 233 -4.28 27.95 -11.65
N GLU A 234 -3.89 28.14 -10.39
CA GLU A 234 -2.83 27.39 -9.73
C GLU A 234 -3.45 26.46 -8.70
N GLY A 235 -3.03 25.21 -8.71
CA GLY A 235 -3.52 24.22 -7.77
C GLY A 235 -3.04 22.82 -8.11
N THR A 236 -3.54 21.85 -7.34
CA THR A 236 -3.15 20.44 -7.54
C THR A 236 -3.89 19.86 -8.73
N LEU A 237 -3.14 19.25 -9.67
CA LEU A 237 -3.73 18.54 -10.81
C LEU A 237 -4.48 17.29 -10.31
N VAL A 238 -5.77 17.29 -10.46
CA VAL A 238 -6.65 16.22 -9.99
C VAL A 238 -6.83 15.13 -11.04
N SER A 239 -7.18 15.53 -12.25
CA SER A 239 -7.30 14.61 -13.40
C SER A 239 -7.02 15.32 -14.71
N ARG A 240 -6.47 14.57 -15.67
CA ARG A 240 -6.30 14.99 -17.04
C ARG A 240 -6.97 13.94 -17.92
N ALA A 241 -8.15 14.29 -18.46
CA ALA A 241 -8.87 13.48 -19.44
C ALA A 241 -8.68 14.11 -20.83
N ASP A 242 -9.05 13.37 -21.87
CA ASP A 242 -8.93 13.88 -23.24
C ASP A 242 -9.80 15.13 -23.49
N GLU A 243 -10.92 15.26 -22.77
CA GLU A 243 -11.89 16.34 -22.94
C GLU A 243 -11.72 17.50 -21.92
N SER A 244 -11.18 17.24 -20.72
CA SER A 244 -11.03 18.27 -19.68
C SER A 244 -9.88 18.01 -18.72
N VAL A 245 -9.34 19.09 -18.14
CA VAL A 245 -8.36 19.07 -17.05
C VAL A 245 -9.02 19.63 -15.80
N LYS A 246 -8.96 18.88 -14.69
CA LYS A 246 -9.47 19.29 -13.38
C LYS A 246 -8.33 19.70 -12.46
N ILE A 247 -8.40 20.92 -11.96
CA ILE A 247 -7.41 21.51 -11.06
C ILE A 247 -8.14 21.96 -9.79
N LEU A 248 -7.63 21.52 -8.65
CA LEU A 248 -8.09 21.96 -7.34
C LEU A 248 -7.24 23.16 -6.90
N ASP A 249 -7.86 24.31 -6.76
CA ASP A 249 -7.17 25.53 -6.30
C ASP A 249 -6.90 25.49 -4.78
N THR A 250 -6.11 26.45 -4.31
CA THR A 250 -5.77 26.59 -2.89
C THR A 250 -6.96 26.94 -2.00
N SER A 251 -8.09 27.34 -2.58
CA SER A 251 -9.34 27.63 -1.87
C SER A 251 -10.28 26.42 -1.75
N GLY A 252 -9.87 25.26 -2.32
CA GLY A 252 -10.65 24.03 -2.31
C GLY A 252 -11.72 23.96 -3.41
N ARG A 253 -11.67 24.82 -4.42
CA ARG A 253 -12.59 24.77 -5.57
C ARG A 253 -11.96 23.98 -6.70
N THR A 254 -12.75 23.09 -7.29
CA THR A 254 -12.31 22.35 -8.47
C THR A 254 -12.69 23.14 -9.74
N HIS A 255 -11.67 23.49 -10.50
CA HIS A 255 -11.82 24.10 -11.82
C HIS A 255 -11.74 23.02 -12.88
N GLU A 256 -12.83 22.83 -13.64
CA GLU A 256 -12.86 21.94 -14.79
C GLU A 256 -12.64 22.76 -16.06
N ILE A 257 -11.50 22.57 -16.68
CA ILE A 257 -11.05 23.33 -17.84
C ILE A 257 -11.12 22.40 -19.06
N PRO A 258 -11.98 22.69 -20.05
CA PRO A 258 -12.02 21.96 -21.31
C PRO A 258 -10.66 22.02 -22.02
N THR A 259 -10.24 20.90 -22.62
CA THR A 259 -8.92 20.80 -23.25
C THR A 259 -8.74 21.70 -24.46
N ASP A 260 -9.83 22.02 -25.14
CA ASP A 260 -9.89 22.97 -26.27
C ASP A 260 -9.62 24.43 -25.86
N LEU A 261 -9.90 24.79 -24.61
CA LEU A 261 -9.62 26.11 -24.04
C LEU A 261 -8.26 26.16 -23.33
N LEU A 262 -7.63 25.04 -23.10
CA LEU A 262 -6.37 24.94 -22.40
C LEU A 262 -5.20 25.32 -23.31
N LYS A 263 -4.45 26.38 -22.94
CA LYS A 263 -3.24 26.78 -23.66
C LYS A 263 -2.02 26.05 -23.17
N GLU A 264 -1.84 25.98 -21.87
CA GLU A 264 -0.61 25.46 -21.26
C GLU A 264 -0.89 24.97 -19.84
N VAL A 265 -0.23 23.87 -19.47
CA VAL A 265 -0.18 23.37 -18.09
C VAL A 265 1.29 23.27 -17.73
N GLU A 266 1.74 24.17 -16.90
CA GLU A 266 3.10 24.16 -16.36
C GLU A 266 3.11 23.59 -14.94
N ASP A 267 4.12 22.76 -14.64
CA ASP A 267 4.40 22.38 -13.25
C ASP A 267 4.83 23.64 -12.48
N VAL A 268 4.17 23.98 -11.40
CA VAL A 268 4.55 25.14 -10.58
C VAL A 268 5.52 24.68 -9.50
N ASP A 269 6.72 25.22 -9.53
CA ASP A 269 7.64 25.16 -8.39
C ASP A 269 7.11 26.09 -7.28
N THR A 270 6.20 25.58 -6.47
CA THR A 270 5.88 26.27 -5.21
C THR A 270 7.13 26.20 -4.34
N HIS A 271 7.62 27.35 -3.84
CA HIS A 271 8.78 27.43 -2.94
C HIS A 271 8.51 26.79 -1.57
N SER A 272 7.77 25.70 -1.52
CA SER A 272 7.53 24.93 -0.32
C SER A 272 8.77 24.09 0.00
N ALA A 273 9.05 23.86 1.28
CA ALA A 273 10.11 22.96 1.73
C ALA A 273 9.99 21.56 1.08
N TYR A 274 8.76 21.14 0.79
CA TYR A 274 8.44 19.87 0.15
C TYR A 274 9.02 19.78 -1.26
N GLU A 275 8.84 20.81 -2.09
CA GLU A 275 9.33 20.86 -3.47
C GLU A 275 10.86 21.01 -3.51
N THR A 276 11.42 21.76 -2.57
CA THR A 276 12.88 21.86 -2.39
C THR A 276 13.49 20.49 -2.11
N ILE A 277 12.87 19.69 -1.22
CA ILE A 277 13.32 18.31 -0.94
C ILE A 277 13.21 17.47 -2.21
N HIS A 278 12.11 17.56 -2.98
CA HIS A 278 11.94 16.82 -4.22
C HIS A 278 13.04 17.16 -5.24
N ARG A 279 13.38 18.44 -5.39
CA ARG A 279 14.43 18.91 -6.31
C ARG A 279 15.80 18.34 -5.96
N PHE A 280 16.13 18.28 -4.66
CA PHE A 280 17.41 17.76 -4.19
C PHE A 280 17.38 16.29 -3.79
N ARG A 281 16.29 15.56 -4.01
CA ARG A 281 16.12 14.18 -3.54
C ARG A 281 17.26 13.25 -3.96
N TRP A 282 17.73 13.34 -5.19
CA TRP A 282 18.82 12.48 -5.68
C TRP A 282 20.18 12.83 -5.08
N VAL A 283 20.39 14.09 -4.75
CA VAL A 283 21.60 14.53 -4.01
C VAL A 283 21.55 13.97 -2.59
N LEU A 284 20.39 14.08 -1.91
CA LEU A 284 20.18 13.52 -0.57
C LEU A 284 20.37 12.00 -0.57
N VAL A 285 19.78 11.31 -1.53
CA VAL A 285 19.96 9.85 -1.68
C VAL A 285 21.42 9.51 -1.93
N GLY A 286 22.13 10.26 -2.77
CA GLY A 286 23.56 10.06 -3.04
C GLY A 286 24.42 10.24 -1.79
N LEU A 287 24.18 11.29 -1.01
CA LEU A 287 24.87 11.54 0.26
C LEU A 287 24.58 10.44 1.30
N LEU A 288 23.32 10.02 1.41
CA LEU A 288 22.94 8.93 2.30
C LEU A 288 23.55 7.59 1.87
N LEU A 289 23.61 7.30 0.57
CA LEU A 289 24.27 6.10 0.04
C LEU A 289 25.76 6.11 0.33
N LEU A 290 26.43 7.26 0.17
CA LEU A 290 27.83 7.44 0.51
C LEU A 290 28.08 7.21 2.00
N GLY A 291 27.32 7.89 2.88
CA GLY A 291 27.40 7.69 4.32
C GLY A 291 27.10 6.25 4.74
N PHE A 292 26.08 5.64 4.13
CA PHE A 292 25.73 4.24 4.35
C PHE A 292 26.86 3.29 3.92
N SER A 293 27.49 3.53 2.77
CA SER A 293 28.64 2.74 2.30
C SER A 293 29.82 2.82 3.28
N VAL A 294 30.11 3.99 3.82
CA VAL A 294 31.15 4.20 4.86
C VAL A 294 30.79 3.39 6.11
N ILE A 295 29.53 3.44 6.55
CA ILE A 295 29.03 2.65 7.68
C ILE A 295 29.23 1.16 7.44
N LEU A 296 28.89 0.66 6.24
CA LEU A 296 29.04 -0.76 5.90
C LEU A 296 30.51 -1.19 5.97
N VAL A 297 31.39 -0.43 5.35
CA VAL A 297 32.81 -0.81 5.32
C VAL A 297 33.48 -0.72 6.70
N SER A 298 33.09 0.28 7.52
CA SER A 298 33.73 0.55 8.82
C SER A 298 33.16 -0.28 9.98
N TRP A 299 31.88 -0.67 9.93
CA TRP A 299 31.22 -1.31 11.07
C TRP A 299 30.85 -2.77 10.87
N PHE A 300 30.86 -3.26 9.64
CA PHE A 300 30.41 -4.60 9.31
C PHE A 300 31.54 -5.48 8.77
N SER A 301 31.60 -6.72 9.24
CA SER A 301 32.49 -7.73 8.70
C SER A 301 31.94 -8.30 7.39
N LYS A 302 32.81 -8.89 6.56
CA LYS A 302 32.38 -9.56 5.32
C LYS A 302 31.35 -10.67 5.57
N GLY A 303 31.49 -11.39 6.69
CA GLY A 303 30.55 -12.44 7.10
C GLY A 303 29.16 -11.88 7.39
N GLU A 304 29.08 -10.81 8.18
CA GLU A 304 27.81 -10.13 8.49
C GLU A 304 27.12 -9.55 7.24
N MET A 305 27.90 -9.00 6.31
CA MET A 305 27.36 -8.52 5.03
C MET A 305 26.80 -9.66 4.18
N ALA A 306 27.50 -10.79 4.11
CA ALA A 306 27.03 -11.97 3.38
C ALA A 306 25.74 -12.53 3.97
N GLU A 307 25.65 -12.60 5.31
CA GLU A 307 24.45 -13.04 6.02
C GLU A 307 23.26 -12.09 5.79
N TRP A 308 23.50 -10.78 5.85
CA TRP A 308 22.50 -9.76 5.55
C TRP A 308 21.99 -9.83 4.11
N VAL A 309 22.87 -9.91 3.12
CA VAL A 309 22.49 -10.07 1.70
C VAL A 309 21.73 -11.38 1.50
N GLY A 310 22.17 -12.46 2.14
CA GLY A 310 21.49 -13.77 2.11
C GLY A 310 20.07 -13.71 2.67
N ALA A 311 19.86 -13.03 3.80
CA ALA A 311 18.55 -12.82 4.41
C ALA A 311 17.65 -11.96 3.50
N SER A 312 18.19 -10.85 2.97
CA SER A 312 17.48 -9.96 2.04
C SER A 312 17.03 -10.70 0.77
N TRP A 313 17.90 -11.53 0.21
CA TRP A 313 17.60 -12.38 -0.93
C TRP A 313 16.53 -13.43 -0.60
N GLY A 314 16.55 -13.97 0.64
CA GLY A 314 15.50 -14.86 1.14
C GLY A 314 14.11 -14.21 1.09
N PHE A 315 13.98 -12.97 1.55
CA PHE A 315 12.73 -12.19 1.45
C PHE A 315 12.34 -11.90 0.00
N ALA A 316 13.31 -11.51 -0.84
CA ALA A 316 13.06 -11.24 -2.26
C ALA A 316 12.48 -12.46 -2.98
N LYS A 317 13.09 -13.64 -2.80
CA LYS A 317 12.60 -14.90 -3.38
C LYS A 317 11.20 -15.28 -2.91
N GLN A 318 10.86 -15.01 -1.66
CA GLN A 318 9.56 -15.35 -1.09
C GLN A 318 8.47 -14.37 -1.57
N ILE A 319 8.77 -13.09 -1.65
CA ILE A 319 7.77 -12.03 -1.80
C ILE A 319 7.60 -11.59 -3.26
N LEU A 320 8.70 -11.34 -3.97
CA LEU A 320 8.66 -10.74 -5.31
C LEU A 320 7.86 -11.55 -6.34
N PRO A 321 8.03 -12.88 -6.46
CA PRO A 321 7.25 -13.67 -7.42
C PRO A 321 5.76 -13.66 -7.13
N LEU A 322 5.39 -13.79 -5.84
CA LEU A 322 3.98 -13.77 -5.41
C LEU A 322 3.33 -12.43 -5.66
N LEU A 323 4.08 -11.36 -5.40
CA LEU A 323 3.62 -9.99 -5.60
C LEU A 323 3.39 -9.70 -7.10
N LEU A 324 4.35 -10.05 -7.96
CA LEU A 324 4.22 -9.88 -9.42
C LEU A 324 3.07 -10.71 -9.99
N ALA A 325 2.91 -11.96 -9.54
CA ALA A 325 1.79 -12.81 -9.94
C ALA A 325 0.44 -12.19 -9.49
N GLY A 326 0.39 -11.65 -8.27
CA GLY A 326 -0.79 -10.97 -7.76
C GLY A 326 -1.12 -9.69 -8.54
N VAL A 327 -0.11 -8.89 -8.91
CA VAL A 327 -0.29 -7.69 -9.75
C VAL A 327 -0.83 -8.06 -11.14
N LEU A 328 -0.32 -9.15 -11.72
CA LEU A 328 -0.80 -9.66 -13.01
C LEU A 328 -2.28 -10.06 -12.95
N VAL A 329 -2.67 -10.81 -11.92
CA VAL A 329 -4.08 -11.20 -11.72
C VAL A 329 -4.97 -9.98 -11.44
N ALA A 330 -4.53 -9.04 -10.61
CA ALA A 330 -5.27 -7.81 -10.34
C ALA A 330 -5.47 -6.98 -11.61
N GLY A 331 -4.42 -6.81 -12.41
CA GLY A 331 -4.50 -6.10 -13.69
C GLY A 331 -5.44 -6.79 -14.69
N PHE A 332 -5.46 -8.12 -14.72
CA PHE A 332 -6.39 -8.88 -15.55
C PHE A 332 -7.85 -8.68 -15.14
N LEU A 333 -8.14 -8.75 -13.84
CA LEU A 333 -9.50 -8.62 -13.32
C LEU A 333 -10.05 -7.20 -13.42
N LEU A 334 -9.25 -6.21 -13.06
CA LEU A 334 -9.71 -4.84 -12.81
C LEU A 334 -9.10 -3.80 -13.76
N GLY A 335 -8.05 -4.16 -14.50
CA GLY A 335 -7.33 -3.23 -15.36
C GLY A 335 -6.43 -2.26 -14.58
N ARG A 336 -6.05 -1.17 -15.22
CA ARG A 336 -5.33 -0.04 -14.61
C ARG A 336 -6.28 1.14 -14.40
N PRO A 337 -6.00 2.00 -13.41
CA PRO A 337 -6.74 3.24 -13.24
C PRO A 337 -6.71 4.11 -14.50
N GLY A 338 -7.89 4.58 -14.94
CA GLY A 338 -8.05 5.49 -16.07
C GLY A 338 -9.05 5.00 -17.12
N PRO A 339 -9.61 5.91 -17.93
CA PRO A 339 -10.58 5.58 -18.95
C PRO A 339 -9.98 4.65 -20.02
N GLY A 340 -10.75 3.68 -20.50
CA GLY A 340 -10.36 2.74 -21.55
C GLY A 340 -9.32 1.68 -21.13
N ARG A 341 -9.06 1.52 -19.82
CA ARG A 341 -8.04 0.60 -19.26
C ARG A 341 -8.67 -0.47 -18.36
N GLU A 342 -9.81 -0.96 -18.78
CA GLU A 342 -10.61 -1.90 -18.00
C GLU A 342 -10.06 -3.33 -18.06
N GLY A 343 -10.24 -4.05 -16.97
CA GLY A 343 -10.03 -5.49 -16.92
C GLY A 343 -11.25 -6.28 -17.41
N VAL A 344 -11.36 -7.51 -16.94
CA VAL A 344 -12.55 -8.34 -17.22
C VAL A 344 -13.79 -7.79 -16.52
N ILE A 345 -13.63 -7.18 -15.33
CA ILE A 345 -14.73 -6.59 -14.55
C ILE A 345 -14.98 -5.16 -15.02
N PRO A 346 -16.20 -4.82 -15.47
CA PRO A 346 -16.55 -3.45 -15.91
C PRO A 346 -16.50 -2.46 -14.76
N THR A 347 -15.90 -1.30 -14.97
CA THR A 347 -15.90 -0.19 -14.02
C THR A 347 -17.32 0.30 -13.71
N GLU A 348 -18.24 0.22 -14.68
CA GLU A 348 -19.65 0.57 -14.53
C GLU A 348 -20.37 -0.27 -13.47
N TRP A 349 -20.06 -1.55 -13.36
CA TRP A 349 -20.62 -2.41 -12.30
C TRP A 349 -20.15 -1.99 -10.92
N VAL A 350 -18.89 -1.57 -10.82
CA VAL A 350 -18.32 -1.05 -9.57
C VAL A 350 -19.06 0.24 -9.20
N ASN A 351 -19.22 1.17 -10.15
CA ASN A 351 -19.90 2.46 -9.92
C ASN A 351 -21.36 2.28 -9.47
N ALA A 352 -22.11 1.39 -10.12
CA ALA A 352 -23.50 1.13 -9.78
C ALA A 352 -23.67 0.53 -8.37
N ALA A 353 -22.68 -0.20 -7.87
CA ALA A 353 -22.74 -0.88 -6.58
C ALA A 353 -22.35 0.02 -5.39
N VAL A 354 -21.70 1.17 -5.59
CA VAL A 354 -21.15 2.02 -4.51
C VAL A 354 -21.92 3.33 -4.27
N GLY A 355 -23.10 3.50 -4.88
CA GLY A 355 -23.95 4.66 -4.66
C GLY A 355 -24.59 4.69 -3.27
N GLY A 356 -24.76 5.89 -2.69
CA GLY A 356 -25.39 6.09 -1.37
C GLY A 356 -24.56 5.62 -0.18
N ASN A 357 -25.22 5.35 0.96
CA ASN A 357 -24.56 4.89 2.20
C ASN A 357 -25.18 3.60 2.77
N SER A 358 -25.62 2.70 1.90
CA SER A 358 -26.15 1.42 2.36
C SER A 358 -25.04 0.49 2.89
N ILE A 359 -25.40 -0.49 3.73
CA ILE A 359 -24.44 -1.52 4.18
C ILE A 359 -23.83 -2.27 3.00
N TRP A 360 -24.63 -2.52 1.94
CA TRP A 360 -24.18 -3.22 0.74
C TRP A 360 -23.18 -2.39 -0.07
N ALA A 361 -23.41 -1.07 -0.20
CA ALA A 361 -22.49 -0.17 -0.89
C ALA A 361 -21.15 -0.07 -0.15
N ASN A 362 -21.17 0.05 1.18
CA ASN A 362 -19.96 0.08 2.01
C ASN A 362 -19.22 -1.27 2.00
N LEU A 363 -19.95 -2.38 2.11
CA LEU A 363 -19.37 -3.73 2.02
C LEU A 363 -18.74 -3.98 0.65
N PHE A 364 -19.45 -3.63 -0.41
CA PHE A 364 -18.94 -3.78 -1.77
C PHE A 364 -17.69 -2.93 -1.99
N ALA A 365 -17.70 -1.67 -1.53
CA ALA A 365 -16.53 -0.78 -1.61
C ALA A 365 -15.32 -1.35 -0.84
N ALA A 366 -15.53 -1.87 0.37
CA ALA A 366 -14.48 -2.51 1.17
C ALA A 366 -13.92 -3.75 0.48
N VAL A 367 -14.79 -4.61 -0.08
CA VAL A 367 -14.38 -5.81 -0.83
C VAL A 367 -13.68 -5.42 -2.13
N ALA A 368 -14.23 -4.49 -2.91
CA ALA A 368 -13.60 -4.00 -4.13
C ALA A 368 -12.21 -3.42 -3.84
N GLY A 369 -12.10 -2.56 -2.81
CA GLY A 369 -10.83 -2.02 -2.33
C GLY A 369 -9.83 -3.11 -1.95
N ALA A 370 -10.29 -4.18 -1.28
CA ALA A 370 -9.44 -5.32 -0.91
C ALA A 370 -8.88 -6.11 -2.09
N PHE A 371 -9.56 -6.12 -3.24
CA PHE A 371 -9.08 -6.80 -4.44
C PHE A 371 -8.37 -5.87 -5.41
N MET A 372 -8.70 -4.57 -5.39
CA MET A 372 -8.05 -3.59 -6.24
C MET A 372 -6.60 -3.36 -5.79
N TYR A 373 -5.72 -3.16 -6.76
CA TYR A 373 -4.37 -2.75 -6.47
C TYR A 373 -4.24 -1.24 -6.71
N PHE A 374 -4.20 -0.48 -5.64
CA PHE A 374 -3.92 0.94 -5.70
C PHE A 374 -2.50 1.23 -5.21
N ALA A 375 -1.74 2.01 -5.97
CA ALA A 375 -0.61 2.70 -5.37
C ALA A 375 -1.15 3.81 -4.46
N THR A 376 -0.51 4.03 -3.33
CA THR A 376 -0.98 4.90 -2.24
C THR A 376 -1.41 6.32 -2.70
N LEU A 377 -0.83 6.83 -3.77
CA LEU A 377 -1.16 8.16 -4.31
C LEU A 377 -2.21 8.12 -5.43
N THR A 378 -2.42 6.97 -6.10
CA THR A 378 -3.38 6.86 -7.21
C THR A 378 -4.80 6.55 -6.75
N GLU A 379 -4.99 6.07 -5.52
CA GLU A 379 -6.31 5.79 -4.97
C GLU A 379 -7.20 7.05 -4.86
N VAL A 380 -6.60 8.19 -4.52
CA VAL A 380 -7.33 9.44 -4.29
C VAL A 380 -7.95 10.01 -5.57
N PRO A 381 -7.22 10.17 -6.68
CA PRO A 381 -7.81 10.58 -7.96
C PRO A 381 -8.89 9.62 -8.48
N ILE A 382 -8.72 8.31 -8.27
CA ILE A 382 -9.72 7.31 -8.65
C ILE A 382 -10.99 7.49 -7.84
N LEU A 383 -10.86 7.63 -6.52
CA LEU A 383 -12.01 7.89 -5.65
C LEU A 383 -12.71 9.19 -5.98
N GLN A 384 -11.98 10.22 -6.34
CA GLN A 384 -12.59 11.47 -6.79
C GLN A 384 -13.44 11.24 -8.06
N GLY A 385 -12.94 10.47 -9.02
CA GLY A 385 -13.72 10.07 -10.20
C GLY A 385 -14.98 9.29 -9.83
N LEU A 386 -14.86 8.30 -8.91
CA LEU A 386 -15.99 7.51 -8.44
C LEU A 386 -17.00 8.34 -7.66
N MET A 387 -16.55 9.28 -6.80
CA MET A 387 -17.43 10.20 -6.07
C MET A 387 -18.13 11.16 -7.04
N GLY A 388 -17.44 11.65 -8.06
CA GLY A 388 -18.03 12.42 -9.15
C GLY A 388 -19.09 11.64 -9.95
N ALA A 389 -18.97 10.32 -10.02
CA ALA A 389 -19.93 9.41 -10.65
C ALA A 389 -21.08 8.96 -9.71
N GLY A 390 -21.14 9.48 -8.46
CA GLY A 390 -22.23 9.22 -7.52
C GLY A 390 -21.88 8.28 -6.35
N MET A 391 -20.61 7.92 -6.15
CA MET A 391 -20.17 7.16 -4.98
C MET A 391 -20.39 7.98 -3.70
N GLY A 392 -20.99 7.35 -2.68
CA GLY A 392 -21.19 7.99 -1.39
C GLY A 392 -19.89 8.18 -0.60
N LYS A 393 -19.85 9.17 0.31
CA LYS A 393 -18.68 9.43 1.19
C LYS A 393 -18.37 8.23 2.10
N GLY A 394 -19.39 7.49 2.56
CA GLY A 394 -19.22 6.28 3.36
C GLY A 394 -18.45 5.19 2.60
N PRO A 395 -18.94 4.70 1.45
CA PRO A 395 -18.21 3.75 0.61
C PRO A 395 -16.82 4.24 0.22
N ALA A 396 -16.62 5.54 -0.01
CA ALA A 396 -15.30 6.10 -0.29
C ALA A 396 -14.33 5.90 0.88
N LEU A 397 -14.76 6.15 2.12
CA LEU A 397 -13.96 5.87 3.30
C LEU A 397 -13.70 4.36 3.48
N ALA A 398 -14.71 3.52 3.26
CA ALA A 398 -14.56 2.07 3.36
C ALA A 398 -13.48 1.55 2.39
N LEU A 399 -13.47 2.05 1.16
CA LEU A 399 -12.45 1.71 0.17
C LEU A 399 -11.05 2.20 0.58
N LEU A 400 -10.93 3.45 1.08
CA LEU A 400 -9.66 4.03 1.56
C LEU A 400 -9.06 3.29 2.74
N LEU A 401 -9.87 2.66 3.59
CA LEU A 401 -9.41 1.90 4.76
C LEU A 401 -9.07 0.45 4.41
N ALA A 402 -9.76 -0.15 3.44
CA ALA A 402 -9.51 -1.54 3.03
C ALA A 402 -8.39 -1.67 1.99
N GLY A 403 -8.36 -0.78 0.98
CA GLY A 403 -7.47 -0.88 -0.18
C GLY A 403 -5.98 -0.92 0.14
N PRO A 404 -5.44 0.04 0.90
CA PRO A 404 -4.01 0.07 1.22
C PRO A 404 -3.52 -1.16 1.98
N ALA A 405 -4.38 -1.74 2.83
CA ALA A 405 -4.01 -2.87 3.68
C ALA A 405 -4.16 -4.23 3.00
N LEU A 406 -5.09 -4.37 2.03
CA LEU A 406 -5.56 -5.69 1.53
C LEU A 406 -5.32 -5.78 0.05
N SER A 407 -4.74 -5.26 -0.76
CA SER A 407 -4.72 -5.60 -2.21
C SER A 407 -4.49 -7.09 -2.48
N LEU A 408 -4.98 -7.60 -3.59
CA LEU A 408 -4.84 -9.01 -3.95
C LEU A 408 -3.38 -9.51 -3.89
N PRO A 409 -2.39 -8.77 -4.42
CA PRO A 409 -0.99 -9.15 -4.27
C PRO A 409 -0.55 -9.26 -2.81
N ASN A 410 -0.95 -8.29 -1.98
CA ASN A 410 -0.62 -8.28 -0.56
C ASN A 410 -1.20 -9.48 0.18
N MET A 411 -2.45 -9.84 -0.10
CA MET A 411 -3.10 -11.00 0.52
C MET A 411 -2.35 -12.30 0.23
N ILE A 412 -1.85 -12.49 -0.98
CA ILE A 412 -1.07 -13.68 -1.36
C ILE A 412 0.25 -13.72 -0.57
N VAL A 413 0.94 -12.59 -0.44
CA VAL A 413 2.18 -12.49 0.34
C VAL A 413 1.93 -12.69 1.82
N ILE A 414 0.91 -12.04 2.41
CA ILE A 414 0.53 -12.19 3.82
C ILE A 414 0.24 -13.65 4.13
N ARG A 415 -0.47 -14.36 3.23
CA ARG A 415 -0.72 -15.80 3.35
C ARG A 415 0.58 -16.60 3.42
N SER A 416 1.60 -16.25 2.66
CA SER A 416 2.90 -16.95 2.68
C SER A 416 3.67 -16.75 3.99
N VAL A 417 3.38 -15.67 4.73
CA VAL A 417 4.07 -15.32 5.98
C VAL A 417 3.36 -15.89 7.21
N MET A 418 2.04 -15.68 7.35
CA MET A 418 1.31 -16.07 8.56
C MET A 418 0.31 -17.22 8.37
N GLY A 419 0.23 -17.76 7.16
CA GLY A 419 -0.62 -18.91 6.82
C GLY A 419 -2.07 -18.53 6.47
N THR A 420 -2.79 -19.47 5.83
CA THR A 420 -4.11 -19.21 5.24
C THR A 420 -5.16 -18.80 6.29
N ARG A 421 -5.23 -19.49 7.43
CA ARG A 421 -6.26 -19.21 8.46
C ARG A 421 -6.13 -17.79 9.03
N LYS A 422 -4.92 -17.39 9.42
CA LYS A 422 -4.66 -16.07 9.99
C LYS A 422 -4.92 -14.97 8.96
N THR A 423 -4.54 -15.22 7.71
CA THR A 423 -4.79 -14.27 6.60
C THR A 423 -6.27 -14.08 6.34
N LEU A 424 -7.06 -15.14 6.28
CA LEU A 424 -8.53 -15.03 6.07
C LEU A 424 -9.21 -14.25 7.19
N VAL A 425 -8.84 -14.52 8.44
CA VAL A 425 -9.39 -13.77 9.59
C VAL A 425 -8.97 -12.30 9.52
N PHE A 426 -7.72 -12.01 9.20
CA PHE A 426 -7.24 -10.63 9.02
C PHE A 426 -8.02 -9.89 7.91
N ILE A 427 -8.19 -10.51 6.75
CA ILE A 427 -8.97 -9.96 5.62
C ILE A 427 -10.41 -9.66 6.06
N LEU A 428 -11.07 -10.63 6.72
CA LEU A 428 -12.43 -10.47 7.19
C LEU A 428 -12.57 -9.32 8.20
N LEU A 429 -11.64 -9.22 9.15
CA LEU A 429 -11.63 -8.13 10.13
C LEU A 429 -11.48 -6.77 9.46
N VAL A 430 -10.56 -6.64 8.49
CA VAL A 430 -10.36 -5.38 7.76
C VAL A 430 -11.62 -5.00 6.98
N ILE A 431 -12.22 -5.93 6.24
CA ILE A 431 -13.44 -5.67 5.46
C ILE A 431 -14.60 -5.25 6.38
N VAL A 432 -14.83 -5.98 7.48
CA VAL A 432 -15.90 -5.66 8.43
C VAL A 432 -15.68 -4.28 9.06
N MET A 433 -14.46 -4.00 9.52
CA MET A 433 -14.14 -2.71 10.15
C MET A 433 -14.24 -1.55 9.16
N ALA A 434 -13.75 -1.73 7.92
CA ALA A 434 -13.87 -0.73 6.87
C ALA A 434 -15.34 -0.44 6.51
N THR A 435 -16.17 -1.50 6.42
CA THR A 435 -17.61 -1.37 6.16
C THR A 435 -18.31 -0.60 7.27
N ILE A 436 -18.06 -0.96 8.54
CA ILE A 436 -18.66 -0.26 9.71
C ILE A 436 -18.25 1.21 9.70
N SER A 437 -16.98 1.49 9.44
CA SER A 437 -16.48 2.88 9.40
C SER A 437 -17.10 3.70 8.31
N GLY A 438 -17.20 3.12 7.11
CA GLY A 438 -17.85 3.79 6.00
C GLY A 438 -19.32 4.10 6.34
N MET A 439 -20.05 3.13 6.89
CA MET A 439 -21.43 3.35 7.31
C MET A 439 -21.56 4.46 8.36
N VAL A 440 -20.76 4.40 9.42
CA VAL A 440 -20.77 5.41 10.48
C VAL A 440 -20.43 6.79 9.91
N PHE A 441 -19.35 6.89 9.14
CA PHE A 441 -18.95 8.15 8.54
C PHE A 441 -20.01 8.71 7.58
N GLY A 442 -20.55 7.88 6.69
CA GLY A 442 -21.57 8.32 5.73
C GLY A 442 -22.94 8.65 6.34
N THR A 443 -23.17 8.37 7.64
CA THR A 443 -24.37 8.84 8.35
C THR A 443 -24.22 10.25 8.93
N PHE A 444 -22.97 10.70 9.14
CA PHE A 444 -22.68 12.02 9.71
C PHE A 444 -22.29 13.06 8.65
N PHE A 445 -21.81 12.60 7.51
CA PHE A 445 -21.27 13.43 6.42
C PHE A 445 -21.85 13.04 5.05
#